data_bd11fea6b36bb483d2a6e2e7d8ba6900
#
_entry.id   bd11fea6b36bb483d2a6e2e7d8ba6900
#
_cell.length_a   1.000
_cell.length_b   1.000
_cell.length_c   1.000
_cell.angle_alpha   90.00
_cell.angle_beta   90.00
_cell.angle_gamma   90.00
#
_symmetry.space_group_name_H-M   'P 1'
#
loop_
_entity.id
_entity.type
_entity.pdbx_description
1 polymer ?
#
loop_
_entity_poly.entity_id
_entity_poly.type
_entity_poly.pdbx_seq_one_letter_code
_entity_poly.pdbx_strand_id
1 'polypeptide(L)'
;MDQFEIGDTVIADSRLWDEDEMGPITEVKDVSVGEVFTKVGIAAVYEYDFGDGWMHHLELVDRSTHPTQEVLPLIISGENACPPEDCGGIHGYKELLEVLKNPKHPEYGETKVWVGSTFNPTKFSVNSHTKELGTLNKYMKEYEEGF
;
A
#
# COMPACT_ATOMS: atom_id res chain seq x y z
N MET A 1 -0.09 11.56 -2.73
CA MET A 1 -1.56 11.65 -2.58
C MET A 1 -2.12 10.27 -2.80
N ASP A 2 -3.20 9.91 -2.12
CA ASP A 2 -3.81 8.59 -2.14
C ASP A 2 -5.32 8.68 -1.89
N GLN A 3 -6.05 7.69 -2.39
CA GLN A 3 -7.50 7.63 -2.28
C GLN A 3 -8.00 6.18 -2.19
N PHE A 4 -9.20 6.01 -1.63
CA PHE A 4 -9.96 4.76 -1.73
C PHE A 4 -11.21 4.99 -2.56
N GLU A 5 -11.53 4.06 -3.43
CA GLU A 5 -12.77 4.01 -4.19
C GLU A 5 -13.57 2.76 -3.82
N ILE A 6 -14.84 2.98 -3.38
CA ILE A 6 -15.74 1.92 -2.96
C ILE A 6 -17.12 2.19 -3.53
N GLY A 7 -17.52 1.45 -4.56
CA GLY A 7 -18.70 1.78 -5.34
C GLY A 7 -18.59 3.18 -5.95
N ASP A 8 -19.55 4.05 -5.62
CA ASP A 8 -19.57 5.44 -6.09
C ASP A 8 -18.97 6.43 -5.06
N THR A 9 -18.33 5.94 -4.00
CA THR A 9 -17.77 6.76 -2.94
C THR A 9 -16.26 6.83 -3.06
N VAL A 10 -15.72 8.05 -3.07
CA VAL A 10 -14.29 8.34 -2.96
C VAL A 10 -14.00 8.79 -1.54
N ILE A 11 -12.97 8.21 -0.92
CA ILE A 11 -12.49 8.55 0.43
C ILE A 11 -11.07 9.05 0.29
N ALA A 12 -10.81 10.29 0.67
CA ALA A 12 -9.51 10.94 0.55
C ALA A 12 -9.30 12.00 1.64
N ASP A 13 -8.12 12.60 1.67
CA ASP A 13 -7.79 13.73 2.53
C ASP A 13 -8.10 15.04 1.81
N SER A 14 -9.06 15.82 2.29
CA SER A 14 -9.48 17.10 1.69
C SER A 14 -8.35 18.13 1.59
N ARG A 15 -7.31 18.02 2.41
CA ARG A 15 -6.15 18.93 2.36
C ARG A 15 -5.32 18.76 1.08
N LEU A 16 -5.43 17.60 0.44
CA LEU A 16 -4.68 17.19 -0.74
C LEU A 16 -5.58 17.04 -1.97
N TRP A 17 -6.89 17.34 -1.85
CA TRP A 17 -7.91 17.06 -2.85
C TRP A 17 -8.47 18.34 -3.45
N ASP A 18 -8.59 18.40 -4.75
CA ASP A 18 -9.26 19.49 -5.47
C ASP A 18 -10.66 19.04 -5.92
N GLU A 19 -11.68 19.43 -5.14
CA GLU A 19 -13.09 19.06 -5.43
C GLU A 19 -13.61 19.64 -6.74
N ASP A 20 -13.08 20.77 -7.20
CA ASP A 20 -13.52 21.40 -8.45
C ASP A 20 -13.06 20.59 -9.68
N GLU A 21 -11.90 19.92 -9.58
CA GLU A 21 -11.37 19.07 -10.66
C GLU A 21 -11.73 17.59 -10.49
N MET A 22 -11.72 17.07 -9.25
CA MET A 22 -11.80 15.63 -8.94
C MET A 22 -13.16 15.20 -8.38
N GLY A 23 -14.03 16.15 -8.00
CA GLY A 23 -15.35 15.88 -7.46
C GLY A 23 -15.41 15.67 -5.95
N PRO A 24 -16.61 15.40 -5.40
CA PRO A 24 -16.82 15.33 -3.95
C PRO A 24 -16.23 14.06 -3.33
N ILE A 25 -15.73 14.20 -2.10
CA ILE A 25 -15.16 13.11 -1.31
C ILE A 25 -15.85 12.93 0.04
N THR A 26 -15.61 11.76 0.65
CA THR A 26 -15.75 11.54 2.08
C THR A 26 -14.39 11.70 2.75
N GLU A 27 -14.31 12.46 3.81
CA GLU A 27 -13.06 12.72 4.52
C GLU A 27 -12.51 11.44 5.17
N VAL A 28 -11.25 11.10 4.89
CA VAL A 28 -10.64 9.83 5.35
C VAL A 28 -10.63 9.69 6.87
N LYS A 29 -10.46 10.78 7.61
CA LYS A 29 -10.46 10.76 9.09
C LYS A 29 -11.82 10.48 9.72
N ASP A 30 -12.91 10.66 8.97
CA ASP A 30 -14.28 10.51 9.45
C ASP A 30 -14.85 9.10 9.17
N VAL A 31 -14.02 8.20 8.59
CA VAL A 31 -14.47 6.87 8.16
C VAL A 31 -13.55 5.78 8.71
N SER A 32 -14.14 4.77 9.31
CA SER A 32 -13.40 3.57 9.75
C SER A 32 -13.51 2.43 8.73
N VAL A 33 -12.50 1.55 8.72
CA VAL A 33 -12.50 0.33 7.89
C VAL A 33 -13.75 -0.52 8.11
N GLY A 34 -14.24 -0.59 9.37
CA GLY A 34 -15.43 -1.37 9.72
C GLY A 34 -16.75 -0.79 9.20
N GLU A 35 -16.82 0.53 8.98
CA GLU A 35 -18.00 1.21 8.39
C GLU A 35 -18.05 1.02 6.89
N VAL A 36 -16.91 0.88 6.26
CA VAL A 36 -16.77 0.69 4.81
C VAL A 36 -16.94 -0.78 4.44
N PHE A 37 -16.16 -1.66 5.05
CA PHE A 37 -16.21 -3.10 4.79
C PHE A 37 -17.24 -3.79 5.70
N THR A 38 -18.53 -3.54 5.45
CA THR A 38 -19.64 -4.02 6.30
C THR A 38 -19.99 -5.50 6.14
N LYS A 39 -19.68 -6.11 4.99
CA LYS A 39 -19.97 -7.52 4.67
C LYS A 39 -18.91 -8.13 3.78
N VAL A 40 -18.73 -9.44 3.88
CA VAL A 40 -17.85 -10.23 3.00
C VAL A 40 -18.22 -10.02 1.53
N GLY A 41 -17.20 -9.89 0.68
CA GLY A 41 -17.32 -9.62 -0.75
C GLY A 41 -17.37 -8.14 -1.13
N ILE A 42 -17.34 -7.20 -0.15
CA ILE A 42 -17.11 -5.79 -0.47
C ILE A 42 -15.67 -5.65 -0.94
N ALA A 43 -15.52 -5.00 -2.10
CA ALA A 43 -14.24 -4.67 -2.70
C ALA A 43 -14.05 -3.16 -2.78
N ALA A 44 -12.81 -2.72 -2.71
CA ALA A 44 -12.37 -1.35 -2.89
C ALA A 44 -11.11 -1.30 -3.75
N VAL A 45 -10.85 -0.15 -4.33
CA VAL A 45 -9.56 0.16 -4.94
C VAL A 45 -8.88 1.22 -4.08
N TYR A 46 -7.63 0.97 -3.73
CA TYR A 46 -6.76 1.96 -3.09
C TYR A 46 -5.68 2.37 -4.07
N GLU A 47 -5.69 3.63 -4.45
CA GLU A 47 -4.63 4.23 -5.24
C GLU A 47 -3.63 4.90 -4.31
N TYR A 48 -2.40 4.43 -4.35
CA TYR A 48 -1.27 4.98 -3.62
C TYR A 48 -0.34 5.70 -4.57
N ASP A 49 0.08 6.89 -4.18
CA ASP A 49 0.95 7.78 -4.95
C ASP A 49 0.44 8.07 -6.37
N PHE A 50 -0.32 9.15 -6.51
CA PHE A 50 -0.88 9.57 -7.82
C PHE A 50 0.19 9.83 -8.90
N GLY A 51 1.44 10.10 -8.50
CA GLY A 51 2.56 10.22 -9.42
C GLY A 51 2.93 8.89 -10.09
N ASP A 52 3.05 7.84 -9.29
CA ASP A 52 3.35 6.47 -9.73
C ASP A 52 2.10 5.64 -10.05
N GLY A 53 0.93 6.01 -9.51
CA GLY A 53 -0.36 5.40 -9.81
C GLY A 53 -0.47 3.93 -9.39
N TRP A 54 -0.06 3.60 -8.16
CA TRP A 54 -0.13 2.24 -7.64
C TRP A 54 -1.56 1.86 -7.21
N MET A 55 -2.20 0.99 -7.99
CA MET A 55 -3.56 0.51 -7.74
C MET A 55 -3.55 -0.79 -6.92
N HIS A 56 -4.19 -0.77 -5.76
CA HIS A 56 -4.34 -1.91 -4.88
C HIS A 56 -5.81 -2.36 -4.85
N HIS A 57 -6.08 -3.62 -5.17
CA HIS A 57 -7.41 -4.19 -5.06
C HIS A 57 -7.57 -4.83 -3.68
N LEU A 58 -8.54 -4.36 -2.94
CA LEU A 58 -8.88 -4.80 -1.59
C LEU A 58 -10.22 -5.53 -1.61
N GLU A 59 -10.33 -6.64 -0.87
CA GLU A 59 -11.60 -7.36 -0.70
C GLU A 59 -11.71 -7.88 0.73
N LEU A 60 -12.88 -7.68 1.36
CA LEU A 60 -13.18 -8.33 2.62
C LEU A 60 -13.57 -9.79 2.37
N VAL A 61 -12.66 -10.72 2.66
CA VAL A 61 -12.85 -12.16 2.41
C VAL A 61 -13.46 -12.89 3.61
N ASP A 62 -13.26 -12.38 4.83
CA ASP A 62 -13.85 -12.95 6.05
C ASP A 62 -14.01 -11.90 7.14
N ARG A 63 -14.96 -12.13 8.04
CA ARG A 63 -15.21 -11.29 9.22
C ARG A 63 -15.52 -12.15 10.42
N SER A 64 -14.61 -12.21 11.37
CA SER A 64 -14.77 -12.95 12.61
C SER A 64 -15.09 -12.00 13.78
N THR A 65 -15.99 -12.45 14.66
CA THR A 65 -16.27 -11.79 15.95
C THR A 65 -15.58 -12.48 17.11
N HIS A 66 -14.80 -13.51 16.84
CA HIS A 66 -14.09 -14.23 17.91
C HIS A 66 -12.95 -13.39 18.47
N PRO A 67 -12.83 -13.28 19.80
CA PRO A 67 -11.69 -12.61 20.40
C PRO A 67 -10.42 -13.38 20.03
N THR A 68 -9.46 -12.70 19.46
CA THR A 68 -8.12 -13.25 19.25
C THR A 68 -7.20 -12.82 20.38
N GLN A 69 -6.29 -13.69 20.78
CA GLN A 69 -5.18 -13.35 21.68
C GLN A 69 -3.97 -12.80 20.91
N GLU A 70 -4.04 -12.79 19.59
CA GLU A 70 -2.98 -12.31 18.74
C GLU A 70 -2.96 -10.79 18.66
N VAL A 71 -1.78 -10.24 18.52
CA VAL A 71 -1.58 -8.80 18.29
C VAL A 71 -1.93 -8.50 16.83
N LEU A 72 -2.96 -7.69 16.62
CA LEU A 72 -3.38 -7.26 15.29
C LEU A 72 -2.79 -5.86 14.96
N PRO A 73 -2.55 -5.53 13.69
CA PRO A 73 -2.74 -6.38 12.51
C PRO A 73 -1.61 -7.41 12.31
N LEU A 74 -1.90 -8.49 11.59
CA LEU A 74 -0.92 -9.50 11.20
C LEU A 74 -1.11 -9.92 9.74
N ILE A 75 -0.02 -10.38 9.11
CA ILE A 75 -0.04 -10.89 7.74
C ILE A 75 -0.19 -12.41 7.78
N ILE A 76 -1.18 -12.93 7.05
CA ILE A 76 -1.42 -14.37 6.96
C ILE A 76 -0.55 -14.99 5.85
N SER A 77 -0.51 -14.36 4.68
CA SER A 77 0.27 -14.82 3.53
C SER A 77 0.55 -13.68 2.56
N GLY A 78 1.49 -13.88 1.65
CA GLY A 78 1.80 -12.95 0.57
C GLY A 78 2.85 -13.51 -0.36
N GLU A 79 3.03 -12.88 -1.49
CA GLU A 79 4.02 -13.22 -2.51
C GLU A 79 4.64 -11.97 -3.10
N ASN A 80 5.88 -12.08 -3.55
CA ASN A 80 6.69 -11.03 -4.14
C ASN A 80 7.03 -9.87 -3.18
N ALA A 81 8.03 -9.11 -3.53
CA ALA A 81 8.40 -7.90 -2.82
C ALA A 81 7.56 -6.71 -3.32
N CYS A 82 7.32 -5.77 -2.42
CA CYS A 82 6.82 -4.46 -2.80
C CYS A 82 7.82 -3.78 -3.76
N PRO A 83 7.37 -3.11 -4.83
CA PRO A 83 8.22 -2.25 -5.63
C PRO A 83 8.93 -1.20 -4.77
N PRO A 84 10.14 -0.77 -5.15
CA PRO A 84 10.78 0.37 -4.51
C PRO A 84 9.96 1.65 -4.71
N GLU A 85 9.97 2.55 -3.74
CA GLU A 85 9.39 3.89 -3.86
C GLU A 85 10.03 4.64 -5.05
N ASP A 86 9.26 5.52 -5.67
CA ASP A 86 9.70 6.40 -6.78
C ASP A 86 10.31 5.65 -7.97
N CYS A 87 9.87 4.42 -8.23
CA CYS A 87 10.39 3.64 -9.35
C CYS A 87 9.70 3.91 -10.69
N GLY A 88 8.76 4.86 -10.75
CA GLY A 88 8.04 5.26 -11.96
C GLY A 88 6.83 4.38 -12.27
N GLY A 89 6.13 3.92 -11.22
CA GLY A 89 4.93 3.11 -11.30
C GLY A 89 5.15 1.75 -11.97
N ILE A 90 4.09 1.18 -12.51
CA ILE A 90 4.13 -0.15 -13.16
C ILE A 90 5.14 -0.20 -14.31
N HIS A 91 5.26 0.89 -15.09
CA HIS A 91 6.16 0.91 -16.24
C HIS A 91 7.63 0.95 -15.81
N GLY A 92 7.99 1.89 -14.93
CA GLY A 92 9.35 1.99 -14.40
C GLY A 92 9.75 0.73 -13.62
N TYR A 93 8.84 0.14 -12.87
CA TYR A 93 9.11 -1.13 -12.18
C TYR A 93 9.39 -2.28 -13.15
N LYS A 94 8.67 -2.38 -14.26
CA LYS A 94 8.96 -3.39 -15.30
C LYS A 94 10.35 -3.20 -15.92
N GLU A 95 10.69 -1.95 -16.25
CA GLU A 95 12.03 -1.63 -16.79
C GLU A 95 13.12 -1.97 -15.77
N LEU A 96 12.94 -1.60 -14.50
CA LEU A 96 13.84 -1.96 -13.41
C LEU A 96 14.07 -3.47 -13.31
N LEU A 97 12.99 -4.26 -13.39
CA LEU A 97 13.12 -5.73 -13.36
C LEU A 97 13.89 -6.29 -14.57
N GLU A 98 13.72 -5.72 -15.77
CA GLU A 98 14.47 -6.13 -16.94
C GLU A 98 15.98 -5.80 -16.80
N VAL A 99 16.30 -4.62 -16.27
CA VAL A 99 17.69 -4.23 -15.96
C VAL A 99 18.31 -5.23 -14.96
N LEU A 100 17.60 -5.54 -13.86
CA LEU A 100 18.09 -6.43 -12.81
C LEU A 100 18.26 -7.90 -13.26
N LYS A 101 17.53 -8.33 -14.28
CA LYS A 101 17.70 -9.68 -14.87
C LYS A 101 18.98 -9.81 -15.72
N ASN A 102 19.54 -8.70 -16.19
CA ASN A 102 20.67 -8.71 -17.10
C ASN A 102 21.93 -8.04 -16.50
N PRO A 103 22.84 -8.80 -15.86
CA PRO A 103 24.06 -8.24 -15.27
C PRO A 103 25.00 -7.52 -16.26
N LYS A 104 24.76 -7.66 -17.58
CA LYS A 104 25.50 -6.97 -18.63
C LYS A 104 24.81 -5.68 -19.11
N HIS A 105 23.64 -5.37 -18.55
CA HIS A 105 22.94 -4.12 -18.89
C HIS A 105 23.78 -2.92 -18.45
N PRO A 106 23.90 -1.86 -19.28
CA PRO A 106 24.69 -0.68 -18.92
C PRO A 106 24.34 -0.08 -17.55
N GLU A 107 23.04 -0.07 -17.21
CA GLU A 107 22.50 0.52 -15.98
C GLU A 107 22.44 -0.47 -14.80
N TYR A 108 22.83 -1.75 -15.00
CA TYR A 108 22.71 -2.77 -13.96
C TYR A 108 23.37 -2.38 -12.64
N GLY A 109 24.58 -1.81 -12.71
CA GLY A 109 25.36 -1.45 -11.54
C GLY A 109 24.67 -0.35 -10.70
N GLU A 110 24.23 0.70 -11.37
CA GLU A 110 23.54 1.83 -10.73
C GLU A 110 22.20 1.40 -10.15
N THR A 111 21.40 0.66 -10.93
CA THR A 111 20.11 0.12 -10.50
C THR A 111 20.25 -0.78 -9.28
N LYS A 112 21.28 -1.66 -9.28
CA LYS A 112 21.54 -2.57 -8.15
C LYS A 112 21.92 -1.81 -6.87
N VAL A 113 22.66 -0.72 -6.98
CA VAL A 113 22.98 0.15 -5.85
C VAL A 113 21.72 0.87 -5.35
N TRP A 114 20.93 1.40 -6.26
CA TRP A 114 19.71 2.15 -5.94
C TRP A 114 18.66 1.30 -5.20
N VAL A 115 18.34 0.09 -5.71
CA VAL A 115 17.37 -0.80 -5.04
C VAL A 115 17.90 -1.42 -3.76
N GLY A 116 19.20 -1.35 -3.53
CA GLY A 116 19.87 -1.98 -2.40
C GLY A 116 20.25 -3.46 -2.64
N SER A 117 21.27 -3.90 -1.92
CA SER A 117 21.84 -5.26 -2.10
C SER A 117 20.90 -6.40 -1.72
N THR A 118 19.93 -6.12 -0.84
CA THR A 118 18.99 -7.12 -0.30
C THR A 118 17.69 -7.22 -1.11
N PHE A 119 17.45 -6.30 -2.03
CA PHE A 119 16.23 -6.32 -2.84
C PHE A 119 16.18 -7.58 -3.71
N ASN A 120 15.07 -8.30 -3.58
CA ASN A 120 14.74 -9.46 -4.40
C ASN A 120 13.23 -9.42 -4.71
N PRO A 121 12.86 -9.20 -5.99
CA PRO A 121 11.45 -8.96 -6.37
C PRO A 121 10.52 -10.16 -6.12
N THR A 122 11.07 -11.37 -5.98
CA THR A 122 10.28 -12.58 -5.74
C THR A 122 10.22 -13.00 -4.27
N LYS A 123 10.86 -12.23 -3.36
CA LYS A 123 10.93 -12.57 -1.94
C LYS A 123 9.83 -11.89 -1.16
N PHE A 124 9.10 -12.67 -0.38
CA PHE A 124 8.17 -12.20 0.63
C PHE A 124 8.44 -12.89 1.96
N SER A 125 8.30 -12.18 3.07
CA SER A 125 8.49 -12.73 4.42
C SER A 125 7.36 -12.31 5.34
N VAL A 126 6.43 -13.21 5.61
CA VAL A 126 5.32 -13.00 6.56
C VAL A 126 5.82 -12.48 7.92
N ASN A 127 6.86 -13.14 8.46
CA ASN A 127 7.39 -12.76 9.78
C ASN A 127 8.01 -11.36 9.81
N SER A 128 8.73 -10.96 8.74
CA SER A 128 9.31 -9.64 8.66
C SER A 128 8.24 -8.56 8.61
N HIS A 129 7.27 -8.70 7.71
CA HIS A 129 6.21 -7.70 7.53
C HIS A 129 5.23 -7.67 8.71
N THR A 130 4.92 -8.81 9.34
CA THR A 130 4.12 -8.82 10.58
C THR A 130 4.83 -8.07 11.70
N LYS A 131 6.16 -8.20 11.80
CA LYS A 131 6.95 -7.45 12.78
C LYS A 131 6.92 -5.94 12.49
N GLU A 132 7.00 -5.54 11.23
CA GLU A 132 6.87 -4.14 10.81
C GLU A 132 5.50 -3.57 11.17
N LEU A 133 4.41 -4.32 10.90
CA LEU A 133 3.06 -3.93 11.32
C LEU A 133 2.90 -3.79 12.83
N GLY A 134 3.64 -4.56 13.63
CA GLY A 134 3.65 -4.43 15.08
C GLY A 134 4.13 -3.06 15.58
N THR A 135 4.80 -2.28 14.73
CA THR A 135 5.22 -0.90 15.03
C THR A 135 4.20 0.16 14.60
N LEU A 136 3.13 -0.23 13.90
CA LEU A 136 2.13 0.69 13.34
C LEU A 136 1.54 1.65 14.38
N ASN A 137 1.19 1.14 15.56
CA ASN A 137 0.63 1.96 16.64
C ASN A 137 1.59 3.08 17.10
N LYS A 138 2.90 2.87 16.99
CA LYS A 138 3.90 3.90 17.29
C LYS A 138 3.88 4.99 16.21
N TYR A 139 3.88 4.61 14.94
CA TYR A 139 3.80 5.55 13.84
C TYR A 139 2.50 6.37 13.85
N MET A 140 1.37 5.73 14.15
CA MET A 140 0.08 6.41 14.26
C MET A 140 0.09 7.49 15.34
N LYS A 141 0.67 7.22 16.51
CA LYS A 141 0.80 8.22 17.58
C LYS A 141 1.71 9.38 17.16
N GLU A 142 2.87 9.07 16.57
CA GLU A 142 3.81 10.09 16.08
C GLU A 142 3.15 10.98 15.01
N TYR A 143 2.30 10.40 14.15
CA TYR A 143 1.54 11.14 13.15
C TYR A 143 0.47 12.06 13.77
N GLU A 144 -0.27 11.57 14.76
CA GLU A 144 -1.31 12.34 15.47
C GLU A 144 -0.73 13.48 16.32
N GLU A 145 0.46 13.28 16.91
CA GLU A 145 1.15 14.27 17.75
C GLU A 145 1.94 15.33 16.92
N GLY A 146 2.17 15.07 15.64
CA GLY A 146 2.96 15.92 14.73
C GLY A 146 2.17 16.97 13.95
N PHE A 147 0.84 17.04 14.12
CA PHE A 147 -0.05 18.00 13.44
C PHE A 147 -0.88 18.83 14.41
#